data_28b66ee402a0c415bb4e546eb2f4eb01
#
_entry.id   28b66ee402a0c415bb4e546eb2f4eb01
#
_cell.length_a   1.000
_cell.length_b   1.000
_cell.length_c   1.000
_cell.angle_alpha   90.00
_cell.angle_beta   90.00
_cell.angle_gamma   90.00
#
_symmetry.space_group_name_H-M   'P 1'
#
loop_
_entity.id
_entity.type
_entity.pdbx_description
1 polymer ?
#
loop_
_entity_poly.entity_id
_entity_poly.type
_entity_poly.pdbx_seq_one_letter_code
_entity_poly.pdbx_strand_id
1 'polypeptide(L)'
;PVGVVSGLIITASSLLCGWGLIPAARDCQRPLAQRGTTRRLLGRVARNGRFLMVLGLYLLLWCSLQLMQAVSLFFLPVVMQVPEGLSKLILLPFLLSSLGGLWWWNAVSHRQGRRAALRQGSTLWISGCLLVMVLQPLNSALPVLGSTGNVVKLVLLLLAIVLTGTGASTAYLIPWSLLPDAIDADPDKPAGQYSAWMVLAQKVCISVVIALLGALLSASGYNEALSSSAQPASALLAIRLCMGIIPAVLVLLGLVVMR
;
A
#
# COMPACT_ATOMS: atom_id res chain seq x y z
N PRO A 1 -21.74 1.12 -17.43
CA PRO A 1 -21.38 2.45 -17.91
C PRO A 1 -20.06 2.95 -17.33
N VAL A 2 -19.81 2.83 -16.01
CA VAL A 2 -18.60 3.35 -15.33
C VAL A 2 -17.30 2.73 -15.91
N GLY A 3 -17.28 1.41 -16.14
CA GLY A 3 -16.10 0.72 -16.68
C GLY A 3 -15.73 1.18 -18.09
N VAL A 4 -16.70 1.49 -18.92
CA VAL A 4 -16.45 2.01 -20.28
C VAL A 4 -15.85 3.40 -20.23
N VAL A 5 -16.40 4.29 -19.39
CA VAL A 5 -15.88 5.65 -19.21
C VAL A 5 -14.44 5.61 -18.67
N SER A 6 -14.18 4.81 -17.64
CA SER A 6 -12.83 4.63 -17.09
C SER A 6 -11.86 4.06 -18.13
N GLY A 7 -12.31 3.08 -18.93
CA GLY A 7 -11.50 2.50 -20.01
C GLY A 7 -11.13 3.54 -21.07
N LEU A 8 -12.09 4.37 -21.49
CA LEU A 8 -11.85 5.45 -22.45
C LEU A 8 -10.88 6.51 -21.91
N ILE A 9 -11.01 6.91 -20.64
CA ILE A 9 -10.09 7.88 -20.01
C ILE A 9 -8.67 7.31 -19.95
N ILE A 10 -8.50 6.05 -19.55
CA ILE A 10 -7.19 5.39 -19.48
C ILE A 10 -6.58 5.27 -20.88
N THR A 11 -7.36 4.87 -21.87
CA THR A 11 -6.88 4.74 -23.24
C THR A 11 -6.48 6.10 -23.81
N ALA A 12 -7.33 7.13 -23.66
CA ALA A 12 -7.03 8.48 -24.13
C ALA A 12 -5.78 9.06 -23.47
N SER A 13 -5.64 8.95 -22.14
CA SER A 13 -4.45 9.42 -21.42
C SER A 13 -3.18 8.69 -21.83
N SER A 14 -3.26 7.38 -22.07
CA SER A 14 -2.11 6.57 -22.52
C SER A 14 -1.68 6.95 -23.95
N LEU A 15 -2.62 7.19 -24.84
CA LEU A 15 -2.34 7.64 -26.21
C LEU A 15 -1.74 9.05 -26.24
N LEU A 16 -2.28 9.98 -25.44
CA LEU A 16 -1.73 11.35 -25.31
C LEU A 16 -0.31 11.33 -24.76
N CYS A 17 -0.05 10.53 -23.73
CA CYS A 17 1.28 10.36 -23.15
C CYS A 17 2.25 9.74 -24.17
N GLY A 18 1.82 8.70 -24.88
CA GLY A 18 2.62 8.07 -25.95
C GLY A 18 2.98 9.05 -27.05
N TRP A 19 2.00 9.84 -27.51
CA TRP A 19 2.21 10.86 -28.56
C TRP A 19 3.18 11.95 -28.11
N GLY A 20 3.04 12.45 -26.87
CA GLY A 20 3.93 13.47 -26.31
C GLY A 20 5.38 12.98 -26.12
N LEU A 21 5.61 11.67 -25.97
CA LEU A 21 6.94 11.08 -25.81
C LEU A 21 7.64 10.75 -27.15
N ILE A 22 6.95 10.72 -28.28
CA ILE A 22 7.55 10.39 -29.59
C ILE A 22 8.71 11.32 -29.94
N PRO A 23 8.64 12.67 -29.77
CA PRO A 23 9.78 13.55 -30.08
C PRO A 23 11.00 13.24 -29.19
N ALA A 24 10.78 13.11 -27.87
CA ALA A 24 11.84 12.79 -26.92
C ALA A 24 12.46 11.42 -27.16
N ALA A 25 11.69 10.43 -27.62
CA ALA A 25 12.19 9.11 -27.97
C ALA A 25 13.06 9.12 -29.23
N ARG A 26 12.80 10.02 -30.17
CA ARG A 26 13.62 10.17 -31.39
C ARG A 26 14.99 10.78 -31.09
N ASP A 27 15.07 11.70 -30.14
CA ASP A 27 16.34 12.32 -29.71
C ASP A 27 17.17 11.40 -28.80
N CYS A 28 16.56 10.42 -28.15
CA CYS A 28 17.23 9.41 -27.35
C CYS A 28 17.73 8.24 -28.19
N GLN A 29 18.65 8.47 -29.15
CA GLN A 29 19.39 7.39 -29.83
C GLN A 29 20.46 6.78 -28.89
N ARG A 30 20.05 6.20 -27.77
CA ARG A 30 20.93 5.33 -27.01
C ARG A 30 21.03 3.99 -27.73
N PRO A 31 22.25 3.44 -27.97
CA PRO A 31 22.41 2.09 -28.49
C PRO A 31 21.56 1.15 -27.65
N LEU A 32 20.72 0.33 -28.28
CA LEU A 32 19.97 -0.72 -27.61
C LEU A 32 20.94 -1.49 -26.72
N ALA A 33 20.81 -1.36 -25.41
CA ALA A 33 21.64 -2.08 -24.45
C ALA A 33 21.68 -3.54 -24.90
N GLN A 34 22.90 -4.08 -25.10
CA GLN A 34 23.12 -5.44 -25.59
C GLN A 34 22.15 -6.37 -24.85
N ARG A 35 21.34 -7.12 -25.60
CA ARG A 35 20.40 -8.12 -25.08
C ARG A 35 21.18 -9.19 -24.32
N GLY A 36 21.53 -8.90 -23.07
CA GLY A 36 22.08 -9.88 -22.15
C GLY A 36 21.05 -10.97 -21.89
N THR A 37 21.49 -12.21 -21.83
CA THR A 37 20.63 -13.34 -21.43
C THR A 37 19.97 -13.00 -20.08
N THR A 38 18.66 -13.25 -19.93
CA THR A 38 17.86 -12.96 -18.72
C THR A 38 18.55 -13.42 -17.43
N ARG A 39 19.29 -14.54 -17.48
CA ARG A 39 20.09 -15.07 -16.37
C ARG A 39 21.26 -14.16 -15.96
N ARG A 40 21.92 -13.50 -16.91
CA ARG A 40 23.00 -12.52 -16.61
C ARG A 40 22.42 -11.26 -15.99
N LEU A 41 21.24 -10.85 -16.42
CA LEU A 41 20.51 -9.69 -15.89
C LEU A 41 20.05 -9.93 -14.44
N LEU A 42 19.50 -11.12 -14.16
CA LEU A 42 19.16 -11.56 -12.81
C LEU A 42 20.38 -11.54 -11.87
N GLY A 43 21.51 -12.11 -12.31
CA GLY A 43 22.74 -12.12 -11.53
C GLY A 43 23.28 -10.72 -11.23
N ARG A 44 23.12 -9.77 -12.15
CA ARG A 44 23.52 -8.37 -11.97
C ARG A 44 22.63 -7.66 -10.93
N VAL A 45 21.33 -7.76 -11.09
CA VAL A 45 20.34 -7.18 -10.16
C VAL A 45 20.54 -7.72 -8.75
N ALA A 46 20.77 -9.03 -8.61
CA ALA A 46 21.03 -9.68 -7.32
C ALA A 46 22.37 -9.27 -6.66
N ARG A 47 23.32 -8.71 -7.42
CA ARG A 47 24.60 -8.21 -6.88
C ARG A 47 24.56 -6.74 -6.47
N ASN A 48 23.56 -5.98 -6.92
CA ASN A 48 23.41 -4.59 -6.51
C ASN A 48 22.75 -4.47 -5.15
N GLY A 49 23.55 -4.41 -4.09
CA GLY A 49 23.06 -4.34 -2.70
C GLY A 49 22.18 -3.11 -2.43
N ARG A 50 22.45 -1.96 -3.10
CA ARG A 50 21.59 -0.77 -2.98
C ARG A 50 20.21 -1.02 -3.55
N PHE A 51 20.14 -1.67 -4.70
CA PHE A 51 18.85 -2.04 -5.30
C PHE A 51 18.09 -3.05 -4.44
N LEU A 52 18.77 -4.09 -3.91
CA LEU A 52 18.12 -5.06 -3.02
C LEU A 52 17.55 -4.41 -1.77
N MET A 53 18.25 -3.42 -1.20
CA MET A 53 17.73 -2.63 -0.07
C MET A 53 16.47 -1.84 -0.45
N VAL A 54 16.48 -1.15 -1.60
CA VAL A 54 15.33 -0.40 -2.10
C VAL A 54 14.16 -1.34 -2.42
N LEU A 55 14.44 -2.47 -3.06
CA LEU A 55 13.44 -3.49 -3.37
C LEU A 55 12.84 -4.10 -2.09
N GLY A 56 13.66 -4.47 -1.11
CA GLY A 56 13.21 -5.00 0.17
C GLY A 56 12.33 -4.01 0.92
N LEU A 57 12.75 -2.75 1.02
CA LEU A 57 11.94 -1.67 1.57
C LEU A 57 10.59 -1.55 0.84
N TYR A 58 10.63 -1.51 -0.49
CA TYR A 58 9.44 -1.39 -1.33
C TYR A 58 8.45 -2.53 -1.08
N LEU A 59 8.94 -3.77 -1.08
CA LEU A 59 8.08 -4.94 -0.87
C LEU A 59 7.46 -4.97 0.53
N LEU A 60 8.22 -4.65 1.58
CA LEU A 60 7.71 -4.62 2.96
C LEU A 60 6.59 -3.58 3.12
N LEU A 61 6.80 -2.36 2.61
CA LEU A 61 5.78 -1.31 2.64
C LEU A 61 4.59 -1.67 1.76
N TRP A 62 4.83 -2.24 0.59
CA TRP A 62 3.77 -2.61 -0.35
C TRP A 62 2.93 -3.79 0.15
N CYS A 63 3.56 -4.82 0.74
CA CYS A 63 2.86 -5.93 1.38
C CYS A 63 1.95 -5.43 2.52
N SER A 64 2.46 -4.51 3.34
CA SER A 64 1.68 -3.88 4.42
C SER A 64 0.45 -3.17 3.88
N LEU A 65 0.63 -2.32 2.85
CA LEU A 65 -0.45 -1.57 2.21
C LEU A 65 -1.49 -2.51 1.59
N GLN A 66 -1.04 -3.49 0.83
CA GLN A 66 -1.91 -4.42 0.12
C GLN A 66 -2.72 -5.31 1.08
N LEU A 67 -2.08 -5.74 2.17
CA LEU A 67 -2.77 -6.51 3.21
C LEU A 67 -3.88 -5.68 3.85
N MET A 68 -3.61 -4.42 4.23
CA MET A 68 -4.60 -3.52 4.81
C MET A 68 -5.77 -3.26 3.85
N GLN A 69 -5.48 -3.02 2.57
CA GLN A 69 -6.52 -2.80 1.56
C GLN A 69 -7.42 -4.03 1.39
N ALA A 70 -6.83 -5.23 1.29
CA ALA A 70 -7.60 -6.46 1.14
C ALA A 70 -8.43 -6.78 2.39
N VAL A 71 -7.84 -6.63 3.57
CA VAL A 71 -8.51 -6.91 4.86
C VAL A 71 -9.59 -5.88 5.19
N SER A 72 -9.48 -4.63 4.73
CA SER A 72 -10.48 -3.59 5.01
C SER A 72 -11.89 -3.98 4.56
N LEU A 73 -12.00 -4.80 3.50
CA LEU A 73 -13.27 -5.33 3.00
C LEU A 73 -13.98 -6.25 4.01
N PHE A 74 -13.22 -6.90 4.88
CA PHE A 74 -13.72 -7.76 5.96
C PHE A 74 -13.79 -6.98 7.28
N PHE A 75 -12.80 -6.14 7.56
CA PHE A 75 -12.69 -5.41 8.82
C PHE A 75 -13.88 -4.47 9.08
N LEU A 76 -14.26 -3.68 8.09
CA LEU A 76 -15.35 -2.71 8.26
C LEU A 76 -16.70 -3.38 8.53
N PRO A 77 -17.20 -4.34 7.73
CA PRO A 77 -18.50 -4.95 7.95
C PRO A 77 -18.49 -5.98 9.10
N VAL A 78 -17.43 -6.78 9.22
CA VAL A 78 -17.40 -7.92 10.15
C VAL A 78 -16.94 -7.50 11.54
N VAL A 79 -15.81 -6.78 11.64
CA VAL A 79 -15.21 -6.44 12.94
C VAL A 79 -15.81 -5.14 13.49
N MET A 80 -15.93 -4.11 12.65
CA MET A 80 -16.46 -2.81 13.08
C MET A 80 -17.99 -2.73 13.02
N GLN A 81 -18.64 -3.69 12.37
CA GLN A 81 -20.09 -3.75 12.17
C GLN A 81 -20.65 -2.44 11.54
N VAL A 82 -19.88 -1.89 10.62
CA VAL A 82 -20.28 -0.68 9.88
C VAL A 82 -21.39 -1.05 8.90
N PRO A 83 -22.50 -0.30 8.84
CA PRO A 83 -23.52 -0.50 7.83
C PRO A 83 -22.97 -0.45 6.41
N GLU A 84 -23.46 -1.30 5.50
CA GLU A 84 -22.92 -1.42 4.12
C GLU A 84 -22.91 -0.09 3.37
N GLY A 85 -23.92 0.74 3.56
CA GLY A 85 -23.99 2.07 2.93
C GLY A 85 -22.84 3.02 3.34
N LEU A 86 -22.35 2.90 4.58
CA LEU A 86 -21.25 3.72 5.10
C LEU A 86 -19.88 3.11 4.83
N SER A 87 -19.77 1.78 4.70
CA SER A 87 -18.48 1.10 4.51
C SER A 87 -17.70 1.63 3.31
N LYS A 88 -18.38 1.91 2.20
CA LYS A 88 -17.76 2.46 0.98
C LYS A 88 -17.31 3.92 1.17
N LEU A 89 -18.10 4.72 1.90
CA LEU A 89 -17.80 6.12 2.16
C LEU A 89 -16.62 6.27 3.14
N ILE A 90 -16.49 5.36 4.11
CA ILE A 90 -15.41 5.34 5.09
C ILE A 90 -14.03 5.11 4.44
N LEU A 91 -13.97 4.51 3.25
CA LEU A 91 -12.70 4.34 2.51
C LEU A 91 -12.25 5.62 1.78
N LEU A 92 -13.15 6.57 1.51
CA LEU A 92 -12.78 7.84 0.86
C LEU A 92 -11.75 8.66 1.64
N PRO A 93 -11.86 8.83 2.98
CA PRO A 93 -10.82 9.50 3.78
C PRO A 93 -9.43 8.88 3.64
N PHE A 94 -9.32 7.55 3.47
CA PHE A 94 -8.03 6.91 3.19
C PHE A 94 -7.43 7.38 1.87
N LEU A 95 -8.23 7.42 0.80
CA LEU A 95 -7.77 7.88 -0.51
C LEU A 95 -7.36 9.35 -0.47
N LEU A 96 -8.21 10.22 0.11
CA LEU A 96 -7.94 11.66 0.20
C LEU A 96 -6.71 11.96 1.06
N SER A 97 -6.57 11.30 2.21
CA SER A 97 -5.40 11.45 3.08
C SER A 97 -4.13 10.91 2.45
N SER A 98 -4.22 9.82 1.65
CA SER A 98 -3.07 9.32 0.90
C SER A 98 -2.62 10.30 -0.18
N LEU A 99 -3.53 10.91 -0.93
CA LEU A 99 -3.22 11.93 -1.94
C LEU A 99 -2.58 13.16 -1.29
N GLY A 100 -3.19 13.68 -0.21
CA GLY A 100 -2.62 14.80 0.55
C GLY A 100 -1.27 14.46 1.16
N GLY A 101 -1.12 13.22 1.65
CA GLY A 101 0.12 12.68 2.19
C GLY A 101 1.26 12.64 1.15
N LEU A 102 0.98 12.29 -0.11
CA LEU A 102 1.99 12.32 -1.17
C LEU A 102 2.59 13.72 -1.33
N TRP A 103 1.74 14.73 -1.35
CA TRP A 103 2.18 16.11 -1.46
C TRP A 103 2.98 16.57 -0.23
N TRP A 104 2.49 16.24 0.96
CA TRP A 104 3.14 16.54 2.22
C TRP A 104 4.53 15.90 2.34
N TRP A 105 4.63 14.59 2.09
CA TRP A 105 5.91 13.87 2.20
C TRP A 105 6.90 14.25 1.11
N ASN A 106 6.43 14.65 -0.06
CA ASN A 106 7.31 15.21 -1.08
C ASN A 106 7.99 16.49 -0.54
N ALA A 107 7.23 17.42 0.05
CA ALA A 107 7.78 18.63 0.65
C ALA A 107 8.73 18.32 1.83
N VAL A 108 8.37 17.37 2.71
CA VAL A 108 9.23 16.92 3.82
C VAL A 108 10.52 16.27 3.29
N SER A 109 10.40 15.42 2.27
CA SER A 109 11.56 14.75 1.64
C SER A 109 12.56 15.75 1.07
N HIS A 110 12.09 16.84 0.45
CA HIS A 110 12.96 17.90 -0.05
C HIS A 110 13.62 18.72 1.07
N ARG A 111 12.92 18.96 2.20
CA ARG A 111 13.44 19.78 3.31
C ARG A 111 14.31 19.03 4.29
N GLN A 112 13.91 17.81 4.66
CA GLN A 112 14.52 17.02 5.75
C GLN A 112 15.19 15.74 5.25
N GLY A 113 15.05 15.42 3.98
CA GLY A 113 15.56 14.21 3.35
C GLY A 113 14.59 13.02 3.39
N ARG A 114 14.83 12.08 2.48
CA ARG A 114 13.97 10.88 2.26
C ARG A 114 13.85 9.98 3.50
N ARG A 115 14.93 9.83 4.28
CA ARG A 115 14.93 9.03 5.52
C ARG A 115 14.03 9.62 6.60
N ALA A 116 14.03 10.95 6.75
CA ALA A 116 13.17 11.63 7.71
C ALA A 116 11.68 11.50 7.32
N ALA A 117 11.37 11.71 6.05
CA ALA A 117 10.02 11.55 5.51
C ALA A 117 9.49 10.12 5.74
N LEU A 118 10.30 9.09 5.43
CA LEU A 118 9.91 7.70 5.67
C LEU A 118 9.67 7.43 7.16
N ARG A 119 10.59 7.86 8.02
CA ARG A 119 10.46 7.63 9.46
C ARG A 119 9.19 8.27 10.04
N GLN A 120 8.94 9.54 9.71
CA GLN A 120 7.74 10.25 10.17
C GLN A 120 6.46 9.63 9.60
N GLY A 121 6.42 9.31 8.31
CA GLY A 121 5.27 8.66 7.69
C GLY A 121 5.01 7.26 8.23
N SER A 122 6.06 6.48 8.46
CA SER A 122 5.94 5.16 9.09
C SER A 122 5.45 5.24 10.54
N THR A 123 5.83 6.27 11.32
CA THR A 123 5.30 6.44 12.68
C THR A 123 3.80 6.76 12.65
N LEU A 124 3.33 7.61 11.73
CA LEU A 124 1.89 7.85 11.54
C LEU A 124 1.16 6.57 11.10
N TRP A 125 1.74 5.81 10.19
CA TRP A 125 1.13 4.55 9.74
C TRP A 125 0.99 3.54 10.88
N ILE A 126 2.06 3.31 11.62
CA ILE A 126 2.07 2.39 12.77
C ILE A 126 1.07 2.85 13.83
N SER A 127 1.03 4.16 14.16
CA SER A 127 0.07 4.68 15.14
C SER A 127 -1.39 4.46 14.72
N GLY A 128 -1.71 4.65 13.43
CA GLY A 128 -3.03 4.34 12.89
C GLY A 128 -3.36 2.84 12.97
N CYS A 129 -2.40 1.96 12.65
CA CYS A 129 -2.55 0.51 12.79
C CYS A 129 -2.83 0.09 14.25
N LEU A 130 -2.10 0.66 15.20
CA LEU A 130 -2.30 0.38 16.63
C LEU A 130 -3.64 0.93 17.13
N LEU A 131 -4.07 2.10 16.65
CA LEU A 131 -5.37 2.65 16.98
C LEU A 131 -6.50 1.73 16.50
N VAL A 132 -6.41 1.18 15.30
CA VAL A 132 -7.38 0.21 14.75
C VAL A 132 -7.50 -1.03 15.64
N MET A 133 -6.42 -1.49 16.28
CA MET A 133 -6.44 -2.68 17.15
C MET A 133 -7.28 -2.51 18.40
N VAL A 134 -7.32 -1.30 18.96
CA VAL A 134 -8.05 -1.02 20.21
C VAL A 134 -9.50 -0.59 19.98
N LEU A 135 -9.90 -0.36 18.72
CA LEU A 135 -11.26 0.06 18.41
C LEU A 135 -12.27 -1.05 18.66
N GLN A 136 -13.37 -0.68 19.33
CA GLN A 136 -14.52 -1.54 19.57
C GLN A 136 -15.53 -1.44 18.41
N PRO A 137 -16.31 -2.51 18.15
CA PRO A 137 -17.37 -2.47 17.14
C PRO A 137 -18.35 -1.32 17.40
N LEU A 138 -18.91 -0.79 16.31
CA LEU A 138 -20.06 0.12 16.40
C LEU A 138 -21.29 -0.66 16.90
N ASN A 139 -22.14 -0.02 17.69
CA ASN A 139 -23.41 -0.61 18.05
C ASN A 139 -24.37 -0.48 16.86
N SER A 140 -24.49 -1.54 16.05
CA SER A 140 -25.31 -1.53 14.84
C SER A 140 -26.82 -1.52 15.12
N ALA A 141 -27.24 -1.82 16.36
CA ALA A 141 -28.65 -1.74 16.77
C ALA A 141 -29.15 -0.29 16.94
N LEU A 142 -28.25 0.69 17.01
CA LEU A 142 -28.59 2.11 17.15
C LEU A 142 -28.10 2.89 15.91
N PRO A 143 -28.80 3.99 15.55
CA PRO A 143 -28.29 4.88 14.50
C PRO A 143 -26.87 5.34 14.83
N VAL A 144 -25.97 5.31 13.85
CA VAL A 144 -24.55 5.65 14.08
C VAL A 144 -24.40 7.04 14.68
N LEU A 145 -25.19 8.01 14.20
CA LEU A 145 -25.17 9.40 14.69
C LEU A 145 -26.10 9.64 15.88
N GLY A 146 -26.93 8.68 16.24
CA GLY A 146 -27.88 8.81 17.36
C GLY A 146 -27.33 8.44 18.74
N SER A 147 -26.08 7.92 18.78
CA SER A 147 -25.39 7.52 20.02
C SER A 147 -24.04 8.20 20.13
N THR A 148 -23.80 8.94 21.20
CA THR A 148 -22.50 9.59 21.47
C THR A 148 -21.34 8.57 21.42
N GLY A 149 -21.55 7.36 21.97
CA GLY A 149 -20.54 6.30 21.94
C GLY A 149 -20.19 5.84 20.53
N ASN A 150 -21.17 5.73 19.64
CA ASN A 150 -20.91 5.38 18.23
C ASN A 150 -20.22 6.52 17.47
N VAL A 151 -20.59 7.77 17.74
CA VAL A 151 -19.94 8.95 17.14
C VAL A 151 -18.45 8.99 17.51
N VAL A 152 -18.10 8.79 18.77
CA VAL A 152 -16.70 8.74 19.23
C VAL A 152 -15.93 7.60 18.52
N LYS A 153 -16.50 6.40 18.45
CA LYS A 153 -15.89 5.26 17.75
C LYS A 153 -15.68 5.55 16.25
N LEU A 154 -16.66 6.17 15.61
CA LEU A 154 -16.55 6.57 14.20
C LEU A 154 -15.45 7.61 13.98
N VAL A 155 -15.38 8.62 14.84
CA VAL A 155 -14.31 9.65 14.77
C VAL A 155 -12.92 9.01 14.95
N LEU A 156 -12.77 8.11 15.93
CA LEU A 156 -11.50 7.38 16.13
C LEU A 156 -11.15 6.47 14.94
N LEU A 157 -12.15 5.82 14.34
CA LEU A 157 -11.94 5.02 13.12
C LEU A 157 -11.49 5.90 11.95
N LEU A 158 -12.16 7.04 11.74
CA LEU A 158 -11.76 8.00 10.70
C LEU A 158 -10.35 8.57 10.94
N LEU A 159 -10.02 8.87 12.20
CA LEU A 159 -8.67 9.29 12.58
C LEU A 159 -7.63 8.21 12.25
N ALA A 160 -7.89 6.96 12.61
CA ALA A 160 -7.01 5.84 12.28
C ALA A 160 -6.81 5.70 10.76
N ILE A 161 -7.89 5.85 9.99
CA ILE A 161 -7.86 5.78 8.52
C ILE A 161 -7.03 6.93 7.92
N VAL A 162 -7.19 8.15 8.43
CA VAL A 162 -6.40 9.31 7.98
C VAL A 162 -4.92 9.15 8.34
N LEU A 163 -4.60 8.69 9.54
CA LEU A 163 -3.22 8.43 9.97
C LEU A 163 -2.56 7.35 9.10
N THR A 164 -3.27 6.24 8.88
CA THR A 164 -2.76 5.16 8.02
C THR A 164 -2.64 5.59 6.57
N GLY A 165 -3.62 6.30 6.01
CA GLY A 165 -3.58 6.79 4.63
C GLY A 165 -2.43 7.78 4.39
N THR A 166 -2.29 8.77 5.28
CA THR A 166 -1.19 9.73 5.22
C THR A 166 0.17 9.03 5.36
N GLY A 167 0.30 8.08 6.31
CA GLY A 167 1.53 7.32 6.49
C GLY A 167 1.84 6.41 5.30
N ALA A 168 0.83 5.68 4.80
CA ALA A 168 0.96 4.74 3.70
C ALA A 168 1.37 5.38 2.37
N SER A 169 1.12 6.68 2.18
CA SER A 169 1.57 7.41 1.00
C SER A 169 3.09 7.42 0.84
N THR A 170 3.87 7.23 1.91
CA THR A 170 5.33 7.06 1.82
C THR A 170 5.75 5.81 1.05
N ALA A 171 4.92 4.76 1.03
CA ALA A 171 5.17 3.54 0.25
C ALA A 171 5.15 3.79 -1.26
N TYR A 172 4.37 4.76 -1.70
CA TYR A 172 4.33 5.17 -3.12
C TYR A 172 5.50 6.09 -3.49
N LEU A 173 5.93 6.96 -2.57
CA LEU A 173 6.89 8.03 -2.88
C LEU A 173 8.34 7.58 -2.66
N ILE A 174 8.67 7.07 -1.47
CA ILE A 174 10.06 6.94 -1.03
C ILE A 174 10.84 5.87 -1.81
N PRO A 175 10.34 4.63 -2.02
CA PRO A 175 11.10 3.62 -2.75
C PRO A 175 11.40 4.03 -4.19
N TRP A 176 10.43 4.65 -4.87
CA TRP A 176 10.61 5.14 -6.24
C TRP A 176 11.58 6.32 -6.31
N SER A 177 11.63 7.16 -5.29
CA SER A 177 12.62 8.26 -5.22
C SER A 177 14.05 7.76 -4.95
N LEU A 178 14.22 6.57 -4.34
CA LEU A 178 15.51 5.93 -4.08
C LEU A 178 16.01 5.08 -5.26
N LEU A 179 15.13 4.69 -6.17
CA LEU A 179 15.49 3.84 -7.31
C LEU A 179 16.59 4.44 -8.21
N PRO A 180 16.57 5.74 -8.57
CA PRO A 180 17.64 6.35 -9.36
C PRO A 180 19.01 6.20 -8.71
N ASP A 181 19.13 6.36 -7.39
CA ASP A 181 20.41 6.22 -6.68
C ASP A 181 20.95 4.76 -6.76
N ALA A 182 20.04 3.79 -6.79
CA ALA A 182 20.40 2.38 -6.96
C ALA A 182 20.82 2.06 -8.41
N ILE A 183 20.20 2.71 -9.40
CA ILE A 183 20.56 2.60 -10.82
C ILE A 183 21.92 3.23 -11.09
N ASP A 184 22.17 4.41 -10.49
CA ASP A 184 23.45 5.12 -10.64
C ASP A 184 24.65 4.37 -10.04
N ALA A 185 24.40 3.43 -9.15
CA ALA A 185 25.43 2.51 -8.62
C ALA A 185 25.84 1.41 -9.61
N ASP A 186 25.07 1.17 -10.70
CA ASP A 186 25.42 0.23 -11.77
C ASP A 186 26.11 0.98 -12.91
N PRO A 187 27.31 0.56 -13.35
CA PRO A 187 28.03 1.22 -14.45
C PRO A 187 27.23 1.31 -15.75
N ASP A 188 26.41 0.31 -16.06
CA ASP A 188 25.63 0.25 -17.30
C ASP A 188 24.28 1.02 -17.19
N LYS A 189 23.87 1.42 -15.98
CA LYS A 189 22.64 2.17 -15.68
C LYS A 189 21.38 1.67 -16.41
N PRO A 190 21.03 0.39 -16.33
CA PRO A 190 19.90 -0.18 -17.07
C PRO A 190 18.57 0.11 -16.37
N ALA A 191 18.14 1.37 -16.36
CA ALA A 191 16.98 1.89 -15.61
C ALA A 191 15.69 1.10 -15.88
N GLY A 192 15.41 0.77 -17.15
CA GLY A 192 14.21 0.01 -17.51
C GLY A 192 14.18 -1.40 -16.91
N GLN A 193 15.34 -2.03 -16.73
CA GLN A 193 15.40 -3.36 -16.12
C GLN A 193 15.13 -3.31 -14.62
N TYR A 194 15.72 -2.37 -13.89
CA TYR A 194 15.48 -2.19 -12.46
C TYR A 194 14.02 -1.87 -12.17
N SER A 195 13.40 -0.99 -12.96
CA SER A 195 11.97 -0.68 -12.84
C SER A 195 11.10 -1.90 -13.14
N ALA A 196 11.42 -2.68 -14.17
CA ALA A 196 10.69 -3.91 -14.49
C ALA A 196 10.75 -4.94 -13.35
N TRP A 197 11.92 -5.10 -12.72
CA TRP A 197 12.08 -5.99 -11.56
C TRP A 197 11.28 -5.53 -10.35
N MET A 198 11.24 -4.21 -10.06
CA MET A 198 10.39 -3.68 -8.98
C MET A 198 8.92 -4.00 -9.24
N VAL A 199 8.41 -3.76 -10.44
CA VAL A 199 7.01 -4.03 -10.80
C VAL A 199 6.70 -5.53 -10.76
N LEU A 200 7.60 -6.38 -11.27
CA LEU A 200 7.42 -7.84 -11.23
C LEU A 200 7.34 -8.34 -9.77
N ALA A 201 8.32 -7.95 -8.95
CA ALA A 201 8.36 -8.35 -7.55
C ALA A 201 7.12 -7.86 -6.77
N GLN A 202 6.63 -6.65 -7.07
CA GLN A 202 5.37 -6.12 -6.53
C GLN A 202 4.18 -7.04 -6.88
N LYS A 203 4.05 -7.46 -8.14
CA LYS A 203 2.93 -8.33 -8.56
C LYS A 203 2.97 -9.69 -7.88
N VAL A 204 4.15 -10.28 -7.77
CA VAL A 204 4.34 -11.52 -6.99
C VAL A 204 3.96 -11.32 -5.53
N CYS A 205 4.43 -10.23 -4.90
CA CYS A 205 4.11 -9.89 -3.52
C CYS A 205 2.58 -9.78 -3.31
N ILE A 206 1.87 -9.06 -4.18
CA ILE A 206 0.40 -8.92 -4.11
C ILE A 206 -0.27 -10.29 -4.13
N SER A 207 0.12 -11.16 -5.07
CA SER A 207 -0.45 -12.51 -5.20
C SER A 207 -0.22 -13.35 -3.94
N VAL A 208 0.99 -13.29 -3.37
CA VAL A 208 1.33 -14.01 -2.13
C VAL A 208 0.53 -13.46 -0.94
N VAL A 209 0.43 -12.15 -0.78
CA VAL A 209 -0.32 -11.52 0.31
C VAL A 209 -1.80 -11.92 0.27
N ILE A 210 -2.42 -11.88 -0.92
CA ILE A 210 -3.83 -12.26 -1.07
C ILE A 210 -4.03 -13.76 -0.79
N ALA A 211 -3.14 -14.62 -1.28
CA ALA A 211 -3.20 -16.05 -1.02
C ALA A 211 -3.04 -16.38 0.48
N LEU A 212 -2.07 -15.72 1.15
CA LEU A 212 -1.86 -15.90 2.59
C LEU A 212 -3.05 -15.38 3.41
N LEU A 213 -3.64 -14.25 3.03
CA LEU A 213 -4.85 -13.75 3.68
C LEU A 213 -6.00 -14.74 3.55
N GLY A 214 -6.27 -15.26 2.35
CA GLY A 214 -7.31 -16.26 2.13
C GLY A 214 -7.08 -17.52 2.95
N ALA A 215 -5.85 -18.05 2.97
CA ALA A 215 -5.48 -19.21 3.78
C ALA A 215 -5.66 -18.95 5.29
N LEU A 216 -5.27 -17.76 5.77
CA LEU A 216 -5.41 -17.37 7.18
C LEU A 216 -6.89 -17.26 7.58
N LEU A 217 -7.72 -16.62 6.75
CA LEU A 217 -9.16 -16.50 7.00
C LEU A 217 -9.82 -17.89 7.03
N SER A 218 -9.51 -18.76 6.08
CA SER A 218 -10.00 -20.14 6.05
C SER A 218 -9.58 -20.92 7.30
N ALA A 219 -8.29 -20.86 7.67
CA ALA A 219 -7.77 -21.54 8.85
C ALA A 219 -8.36 -21.00 10.18
N SER A 220 -8.76 -19.71 10.21
CA SER A 220 -9.40 -19.09 11.37
C SER A 220 -10.88 -19.44 11.52
N GLY A 221 -11.48 -20.17 10.55
CA GLY A 221 -12.88 -20.54 10.55
C GLY A 221 -13.82 -19.44 10.06
N TYR A 222 -13.31 -18.45 9.32
CA TYR A 222 -14.15 -17.42 8.71
C TYR A 222 -15.13 -18.07 7.73
N ASN A 223 -16.42 -17.72 7.83
CA ASN A 223 -17.48 -18.23 6.95
C ASN A 223 -18.36 -17.09 6.44
N GLU A 224 -18.38 -16.88 5.13
CA GLU A 224 -19.15 -15.81 4.49
C GLU A 224 -20.68 -15.97 4.68
N ALA A 225 -21.17 -17.19 4.90
CA ALA A 225 -22.58 -17.45 5.12
C ALA A 225 -23.08 -17.02 6.52
N LEU A 226 -22.15 -16.75 7.46
CA LEU A 226 -22.50 -16.34 8.82
C LEU A 226 -22.59 -14.81 8.92
N SER A 227 -23.55 -14.34 9.72
CA SER A 227 -23.62 -12.94 10.08
C SER A 227 -22.38 -12.47 10.86
N SER A 228 -22.07 -11.19 10.81
CA SER A 228 -20.90 -10.60 11.48
C SER A 228 -20.83 -10.94 12.98
N SER A 229 -21.98 -11.03 13.66
CA SER A 229 -22.08 -11.37 15.08
C SER A 229 -21.91 -12.89 15.36
N ALA A 230 -22.05 -13.74 14.35
CA ALA A 230 -21.93 -15.19 14.48
C ALA A 230 -20.55 -15.72 14.08
N GLN A 231 -19.63 -14.86 13.65
CA GLN A 231 -18.27 -15.25 13.29
C GLN A 231 -17.49 -15.74 14.52
N PRO A 232 -16.63 -16.77 14.37
CA PRO A 232 -15.81 -17.26 15.47
C PRO A 232 -14.80 -16.19 15.92
N ALA A 233 -14.50 -16.19 17.23
CA ALA A 233 -13.54 -15.22 17.81
C ALA A 233 -12.16 -15.28 17.17
N SER A 234 -11.74 -16.47 16.70
CA SER A 234 -10.48 -16.69 15.95
C SER A 234 -10.47 -15.92 14.63
N ALA A 235 -11.59 -15.91 13.89
CA ALA A 235 -11.69 -15.17 12.63
C ALA A 235 -11.66 -13.65 12.88
N LEU A 236 -12.37 -13.16 13.89
CA LEU A 236 -12.33 -11.74 14.28
C LEU A 236 -10.92 -11.30 14.69
N LEU A 237 -10.22 -12.16 15.46
CA LEU A 237 -8.83 -11.88 15.85
C LEU A 237 -7.90 -11.88 14.63
N ALA A 238 -8.03 -12.85 13.72
CA ALA A 238 -7.22 -12.91 12.49
C ALA A 238 -7.39 -11.64 11.65
N ILE A 239 -8.63 -11.19 11.43
CA ILE A 239 -8.92 -9.96 10.69
C ILE A 239 -8.29 -8.74 11.39
N ARG A 240 -8.41 -8.63 12.72
CA ARG A 240 -7.80 -7.54 13.50
C ARG A 240 -6.27 -7.54 13.39
N LEU A 241 -5.63 -8.70 13.53
CA LEU A 241 -4.17 -8.82 13.40
C LEU A 241 -3.68 -8.43 12.00
N CYS A 242 -4.40 -8.85 10.96
CA CYS A 242 -4.09 -8.49 9.58
C CYS A 242 -4.32 -6.99 9.28
N MET A 243 -5.23 -6.32 10.01
CA MET A 243 -5.47 -4.89 9.85
C MET A 243 -4.48 -4.02 10.65
N GLY A 244 -4.00 -4.52 11.79
CA GLY A 244 -3.19 -3.73 12.74
C GLY A 244 -1.75 -4.21 12.88
N ILE A 245 -1.51 -5.29 13.62
CA ILE A 245 -0.16 -5.71 14.05
C ILE A 245 0.71 -6.12 12.86
N ILE A 246 0.21 -6.95 11.95
CA ILE A 246 1.02 -7.47 10.84
C ILE A 246 1.51 -6.32 9.95
N PRO A 247 0.65 -5.38 9.48
CA PRO A 247 1.11 -4.20 8.75
C PRO A 247 2.11 -3.35 9.53
N ALA A 248 1.88 -3.11 10.82
CA ALA A 248 2.78 -2.32 11.65
C ALA A 248 4.19 -2.95 11.74
N VAL A 249 4.26 -4.28 11.90
CA VAL A 249 5.54 -5.01 11.91
C VAL A 249 6.24 -4.93 10.56
N LEU A 250 5.52 -5.08 9.44
CA LEU A 250 6.11 -4.96 8.11
C LEU A 250 6.68 -3.56 7.87
N VAL A 251 5.96 -2.51 8.26
CA VAL A 251 6.44 -1.12 8.18
C VAL A 251 7.67 -0.91 9.06
N LEU A 252 7.67 -1.45 10.29
CA LEU A 252 8.81 -1.38 11.19
C LEU A 252 10.05 -2.06 10.61
N LEU A 253 9.89 -3.26 10.03
CA LEU A 253 10.97 -3.95 9.31
C LEU A 253 11.49 -3.13 8.14
N GLY A 254 10.60 -2.44 7.40
CA GLY A 254 10.99 -1.50 6.35
C GLY A 254 11.88 -0.36 6.86
N LEU A 255 11.59 0.19 8.05
CA LEU A 255 12.46 1.18 8.70
C LEU A 255 13.83 0.63 9.08
N VAL A 256 13.89 -0.64 9.51
CA VAL A 256 15.16 -1.30 9.84
C VAL A 256 16.02 -1.50 8.58
N VAL A 257 15.41 -1.90 7.47
CA VAL A 257 16.11 -2.08 6.18
C VAL A 257 16.73 -0.77 5.67
N MET A 258 16.13 0.38 5.99
CA MET A 258 16.62 1.70 5.54
C MET A 258 17.65 2.34 6.49
N ARG A 259 17.98 1.72 7.61
CA ARG A 259 19.05 2.21 8.52
C ARG A 259 20.41 2.05 7.87
#